data_bda6f22fbd59795c9230de4ffa148c3e
#
_entry.id   bda6f22fbd59795c9230de4ffa148c3e
#
_cell.length_a   1.000
_cell.length_b   1.000
_cell.length_c   1.000
_cell.angle_alpha   90.00
_cell.angle_beta   90.00
_cell.angle_gamma   90.00
#
_symmetry.space_group_name_H-M   'P 1'
#
loop_
_entity.id
_entity.type
_entity.pdbx_description
1 polymer ?
#
loop_
_entity_poly.entity_id
_entity_poly.type
_entity_poly.pdbx_seq_one_letter_code
_entity_poly.pdbx_strand_id
1 'polypeptide(L)'
;QVAQAIAQMLTRVGIVTKVDVMPSAVYFSRANKLEFSLLLVGWGSDTAEASSPLKALLATFNKEKGMGNANRGRYSNAKMDALLDQALATVDDTKREQLLQDATVVAMNDLGIIPLYHQESVWATRKGVVYVPRADERTNAFEFRLQ
;
A
#
# COMPACT_ATOMS: atom_id res chain seq x y z
N GLN A 1 2.50 -0.59 -17.68
CA GLN A 1 1.58 -1.59 -18.26
C GLN A 1 0.27 -1.68 -17.44
N VAL A 2 0.31 -1.92 -16.12
CA VAL A 2 -0.89 -2.07 -15.26
C VAL A 2 -1.79 -0.84 -15.33
N ALA A 3 -1.26 0.36 -15.12
CA ALA A 3 -2.03 1.60 -15.20
C ALA A 3 -2.70 1.80 -16.57
N GLN A 4 -2.02 1.42 -17.66
CA GLN A 4 -2.59 1.50 -19.02
C GLN A 4 -3.74 0.51 -19.21
N ALA A 5 -3.62 -0.71 -18.69
CA ALA A 5 -4.70 -1.70 -18.73
C ALA A 5 -5.94 -1.23 -17.96
N ILE A 6 -5.73 -0.70 -16.76
CA ILE A 6 -6.81 -0.14 -15.94
C ILE A 6 -7.48 1.05 -16.65
N ALA A 7 -6.71 1.97 -17.23
CA ALA A 7 -7.25 3.11 -17.97
C ALA A 7 -8.11 2.66 -19.16
N GLN A 8 -7.69 1.61 -19.89
CA GLN A 8 -8.48 1.03 -20.96
C GLN A 8 -9.77 0.40 -20.46
N MET A 9 -9.74 -0.33 -19.32
CA MET A 9 -10.93 -0.92 -18.71
C MET A 9 -11.93 0.17 -18.28
N LEU A 10 -11.45 1.22 -17.62
CA LEU A 10 -12.27 2.36 -17.21
C LEU A 10 -12.89 3.09 -18.40
N THR A 11 -12.12 3.30 -19.48
CA THR A 11 -12.62 3.94 -20.70
C THR A 11 -13.75 3.10 -21.36
N ARG A 12 -13.66 1.76 -21.32
CA ARG A 12 -14.72 0.88 -21.86
C ARG A 12 -16.06 1.03 -21.14
N VAL A 13 -16.04 1.43 -19.88
CA VAL A 13 -17.26 1.68 -19.09
C VAL A 13 -17.64 3.15 -19.01
N GLY A 14 -17.07 3.98 -19.90
CA GLY A 14 -17.43 5.40 -20.04
C GLY A 14 -16.62 6.36 -19.17
N ILE A 15 -15.62 5.88 -18.41
CA ILE A 15 -14.74 6.74 -17.60
C ILE A 15 -13.48 7.03 -18.41
N VAL A 16 -13.45 8.18 -19.08
CA VAL A 16 -12.28 8.61 -19.87
C VAL A 16 -11.08 8.81 -18.94
N THR A 17 -10.06 7.98 -19.13
CA THR A 17 -8.90 7.94 -18.23
C THR A 17 -7.61 8.19 -19.01
N LYS A 18 -6.84 9.18 -18.58
CA LYS A 18 -5.51 9.51 -19.10
C LYS A 18 -4.45 8.98 -18.12
N VAL A 19 -3.51 8.20 -18.63
CA VAL A 19 -2.35 7.76 -17.83
C VAL A 19 -1.24 8.79 -17.92
N ASP A 20 -0.77 9.25 -16.79
CA ASP A 20 0.37 10.15 -16.64
C ASP A 20 1.51 9.37 -15.94
N VAL A 21 2.64 9.22 -16.63
CA VAL A 21 3.81 8.48 -16.16
C VAL A 21 4.97 9.44 -15.95
N MET A 22 5.58 9.37 -14.77
CA MET A 22 6.65 10.30 -14.40
C MET A 22 7.64 9.63 -13.42
N PRO A 23 8.83 10.21 -13.22
CA PRO A 23 9.76 9.74 -12.19
C PRO A 23 9.12 9.79 -10.79
N SER A 24 9.47 8.83 -9.92
CA SER A 24 8.86 8.65 -8.60
C SER A 24 8.91 9.92 -7.73
N ALA A 25 10.00 10.68 -7.76
CA ALA A 25 10.12 11.92 -6.99
C ALA A 25 9.07 12.97 -7.41
N VAL A 26 8.83 13.11 -8.71
CA VAL A 26 7.80 14.01 -9.26
C VAL A 26 6.41 13.49 -8.92
N TYR A 27 6.21 12.16 -9.08
CA TYR A 27 4.94 11.50 -8.78
C TYR A 27 4.53 11.74 -7.32
N PHE A 28 5.38 11.44 -6.35
CA PHE A 28 5.03 11.62 -4.94
C PHE A 28 4.88 13.09 -4.54
N SER A 29 5.65 14.00 -5.14
CA SER A 29 5.47 15.45 -4.93
C SER A 29 4.09 15.91 -5.35
N ARG A 30 3.64 15.53 -6.55
CA ARG A 30 2.31 15.86 -7.09
C ARG A 30 1.18 15.13 -6.34
N ALA A 31 1.40 13.85 -5.99
CA ALA A 31 0.46 13.06 -5.22
C ALA A 31 0.18 13.67 -3.84
N ASN A 32 1.21 14.19 -3.17
CA ASN A 32 1.06 14.88 -1.87
C ASN A 32 0.29 16.21 -2.00
N LYS A 33 0.29 16.82 -3.18
CA LYS A 33 -0.53 18.00 -3.51
C LYS A 33 -1.95 17.64 -3.97
N LEU A 34 -2.29 16.34 -4.00
CA LEU A 34 -3.60 15.82 -4.41
C LEU A 34 -3.96 16.16 -5.86
N GLU A 35 -2.98 16.17 -6.76
CA GLU A 35 -3.17 16.57 -8.17
C GLU A 35 -3.75 15.47 -9.07
N PHE A 36 -4.01 14.27 -8.56
CA PHE A 36 -4.49 13.14 -9.35
C PHE A 36 -5.88 12.68 -8.90
N SER A 37 -6.72 12.30 -9.85
CA SER A 37 -8.03 11.68 -9.57
C SER A 37 -7.89 10.22 -9.12
N LEU A 38 -6.90 9.49 -9.67
CA LEU A 38 -6.56 8.11 -9.32
C LEU A 38 -5.05 8.00 -9.18
N LEU A 39 -4.62 7.14 -8.27
CA LEU A 39 -3.21 6.88 -7.97
C LEU A 39 -2.98 5.38 -7.96
N LEU A 40 -1.93 4.92 -8.62
CA LEU A 40 -1.45 3.54 -8.51
C LEU A 40 -0.21 3.54 -7.60
N VAL A 41 -0.28 2.85 -6.47
CA VAL A 41 0.80 2.79 -5.49
C VAL A 41 0.99 1.36 -5.00
N GLY A 42 2.23 0.95 -4.78
CA GLY A 42 2.57 -0.24 -4.03
C GLY A 42 2.78 0.09 -2.55
N TRP A 43 2.46 -0.84 -1.68
CA TRP A 43 2.72 -0.74 -0.25
C TRP A 43 3.21 -2.06 0.29
N GLY A 44 4.32 -2.05 1.00
CA GLY A 44 4.85 -3.16 1.77
C GLY A 44 4.65 -2.93 3.27
N SER A 45 4.47 -4.00 4.03
CA SER A 45 4.45 -3.95 5.49
C SER A 45 5.61 -4.80 6.03
N ASP A 46 6.61 -4.16 6.63
CA ASP A 46 7.78 -4.84 7.18
C ASP A 46 7.42 -5.74 8.39
N THR A 47 6.30 -5.44 9.05
CA THR A 47 5.81 -6.19 10.22
C THR A 47 4.85 -7.31 9.85
N ALA A 48 4.48 -7.44 8.57
CA ALA A 48 3.41 -8.32 8.09
C ALA A 48 2.05 -8.10 8.78
N GLU A 49 1.86 -6.94 9.43
CA GLU A 49 0.66 -6.57 10.16
C GLU A 49 -0.13 -5.48 9.42
N ALA A 50 -1.44 -5.53 9.47
CA ALA A 50 -2.32 -4.58 8.78
C ALA A 50 -2.31 -3.16 9.36
N SER A 51 -1.78 -2.96 10.57
CA SER A 51 -1.75 -1.64 11.22
C SER A 51 -0.99 -0.59 10.41
N SER A 52 0.14 -0.96 9.81
CA SER A 52 0.97 -0.06 8.99
C SER A 52 0.21 0.48 7.77
N PRO A 53 -0.32 -0.36 6.86
CA PRO A 53 -1.08 0.14 5.71
C PRO A 53 -2.39 0.84 6.11
N LEU A 54 -3.13 0.36 7.11
CA LEU A 54 -4.34 1.03 7.60
C LEU A 54 -4.02 2.44 8.10
N LYS A 55 -2.99 2.57 8.94
CA LYS A 55 -2.56 3.86 9.50
C LYS A 55 -2.10 4.83 8.42
N ALA A 56 -1.31 4.36 7.45
CA ALA A 56 -0.69 5.23 6.47
C ALA A 56 -1.63 5.60 5.32
N LEU A 57 -2.38 4.62 4.77
CA LEU A 57 -3.13 4.76 3.53
C LEU A 57 -4.61 5.10 3.73
N LEU A 58 -5.21 4.66 4.85
CA LEU A 58 -6.66 4.66 5.04
C LEU A 58 -7.15 5.47 6.23
N ALA A 59 -6.36 5.60 7.31
CA ALA A 59 -6.73 6.45 8.43
C ALA A 59 -7.02 7.89 7.98
N THR A 60 -8.01 8.51 8.59
CA THR A 60 -8.31 9.93 8.37
C THR A 60 -7.05 10.76 8.60
N PHE A 61 -6.73 11.61 7.64
CA PHE A 61 -5.52 12.42 7.71
C PHE A 61 -5.50 13.29 8.97
N ASN A 62 -4.49 13.08 9.81
CA ASN A 62 -4.23 13.88 10.99
C ASN A 62 -2.71 14.03 11.17
N LYS A 63 -2.19 15.22 10.88
CA LYS A 63 -0.77 15.51 10.96
C LYS A 63 -0.19 15.37 12.36
N GLU A 64 -0.94 15.78 13.39
CA GLU A 64 -0.48 15.74 14.79
C GLU A 64 -0.33 14.32 15.31
N LYS A 65 -1.27 13.44 14.94
CA LYS A 65 -1.25 12.01 15.29
C LYS A 65 -0.39 11.16 14.35
N GLY A 66 0.11 11.72 13.24
CA GLY A 66 0.83 10.98 12.22
C GLY A 66 -0.04 9.95 11.49
N MET A 67 -1.34 10.18 11.40
CA MET A 67 -2.31 9.33 10.72
C MET A 67 -2.54 9.77 9.28
N GLY A 68 -2.77 8.82 8.38
CA GLY A 68 -3.16 9.10 7.00
C GLY A 68 -2.11 9.83 6.16
N ASN A 69 -0.82 9.74 6.51
CA ASN A 69 0.25 10.47 5.83
C ASN A 69 0.38 10.12 4.34
N ALA A 70 -0.02 8.93 3.95
CA ALA A 70 -0.06 8.46 2.57
C ALA A 70 -1.50 8.34 2.02
N ASN A 71 -2.51 8.76 2.78
CA ASN A 71 -3.91 8.79 2.37
C ASN A 71 -4.15 9.97 1.42
N ARG A 72 -3.72 9.81 0.18
CA ARG A 72 -3.83 10.83 -0.86
C ARG A 72 -5.22 10.91 -1.49
N GLY A 73 -6.05 9.89 -1.30
CA GLY A 73 -7.46 9.90 -1.64
C GLY A 73 -8.34 10.65 -0.64
N ARG A 74 -7.78 11.03 0.52
CA ARG A 74 -8.51 11.69 1.62
C ARG A 74 -9.72 10.88 2.10
N TYR A 75 -9.62 9.56 2.01
CA TYR A 75 -10.60 8.67 2.62
C TYR A 75 -10.73 8.98 4.12
N SER A 76 -11.94 8.87 4.65
CA SER A 76 -12.21 9.11 6.06
C SER A 76 -13.41 8.28 6.49
N ASN A 77 -13.23 7.46 7.53
CA ASN A 77 -14.30 6.65 8.11
C ASN A 77 -14.07 6.54 9.63
N ALA A 78 -14.95 7.16 10.41
CA ALA A 78 -14.82 7.24 11.86
C ALA A 78 -14.84 5.86 12.55
N LYS A 79 -15.57 4.88 11.98
CA LYS A 79 -15.61 3.52 12.53
C LYS A 79 -14.28 2.80 12.32
N MET A 80 -13.71 2.93 11.12
CA MET A 80 -12.39 2.37 10.80
C MET A 80 -11.31 3.00 11.69
N ASP A 81 -11.31 4.33 11.83
CA ASP A 81 -10.35 5.05 12.67
C ASP A 81 -10.44 4.61 14.14
N ALA A 82 -11.66 4.44 14.68
CA ALA A 82 -11.85 3.99 16.06
C ALA A 82 -11.35 2.56 16.30
N LEU A 83 -11.56 1.64 15.34
CA LEU A 83 -11.04 0.27 15.41
C LEU A 83 -9.51 0.26 15.34
N LEU A 84 -8.94 1.07 14.46
CA LEU A 84 -7.49 1.20 14.33
C LEU A 84 -6.86 1.80 15.59
N ASP A 85 -7.44 2.88 16.15
CA ASP A 85 -6.95 3.50 17.40
C ASP A 85 -6.98 2.47 18.55
N GLN A 86 -8.04 1.66 18.68
CA GLN A 86 -8.12 0.58 19.67
C GLN A 86 -7.06 -0.49 19.43
N ALA A 87 -6.85 -0.91 18.17
CA ALA A 87 -5.83 -1.90 17.83
C ALA A 87 -4.43 -1.41 18.20
N LEU A 88 -4.11 -0.15 17.90
CA LEU A 88 -2.81 0.45 18.22
C LEU A 88 -2.55 0.58 19.72
N ALA A 89 -3.60 0.64 20.55
CA ALA A 89 -3.51 0.68 22.02
C ALA A 89 -3.59 -0.71 22.67
N THR A 90 -3.84 -1.78 21.90
CA THR A 90 -4.03 -3.14 22.43
C THR A 90 -2.70 -3.91 22.36
N VAL A 91 -2.31 -4.49 23.50
CA VAL A 91 -1.09 -5.33 23.64
C VAL A 91 -1.39 -6.81 23.40
N ASP A 92 -2.61 -7.27 23.68
CA ASP A 92 -3.03 -8.64 23.41
C ASP A 92 -3.09 -8.90 21.91
N ASP A 93 -2.27 -9.83 21.42
CA ASP A 93 -2.09 -10.08 20.00
C ASP A 93 -3.39 -10.55 19.34
N THR A 94 -4.14 -11.45 19.97
CA THR A 94 -5.39 -11.99 19.40
C THR A 94 -6.45 -10.90 19.26
N LYS A 95 -6.62 -10.10 20.29
CA LYS A 95 -7.56 -8.99 20.29
C LYS A 95 -7.14 -7.90 19.29
N ARG A 96 -5.85 -7.61 19.23
CA ARG A 96 -5.28 -6.65 18.26
C ARG A 96 -5.52 -7.11 16.83
N GLU A 97 -5.23 -8.37 16.52
CA GLU A 97 -5.49 -8.95 15.21
C GLU A 97 -6.96 -8.83 14.82
N GLN A 98 -7.89 -9.18 15.71
CA GLN A 98 -9.33 -9.06 15.44
C GLN A 98 -9.73 -7.61 15.12
N LEU A 99 -9.24 -6.64 15.88
CA LEU A 99 -9.51 -5.22 15.64
C LEU A 99 -8.98 -4.75 14.28
N LEU A 100 -7.79 -5.22 13.89
CA LEU A 100 -7.21 -4.91 12.57
C LEU A 100 -7.97 -5.56 11.42
N GLN A 101 -8.46 -6.79 11.61
CA GLN A 101 -9.34 -7.46 10.65
C GLN A 101 -10.64 -6.68 10.47
N ASP A 102 -11.29 -6.30 11.57
CA ASP A 102 -12.55 -5.54 11.55
C ASP A 102 -12.35 -4.16 10.88
N ALA A 103 -11.26 -3.45 11.19
CA ALA A 103 -10.92 -2.19 10.54
C ALA A 103 -10.70 -2.37 9.03
N THR A 104 -10.01 -3.44 8.63
CA THR A 104 -9.78 -3.78 7.23
C THR A 104 -11.10 -4.04 6.50
N VAL A 105 -12.01 -4.83 7.10
CA VAL A 105 -13.33 -5.11 6.53
C VAL A 105 -14.12 -3.83 6.33
N VAL A 106 -14.13 -2.92 7.30
CA VAL A 106 -14.81 -1.62 7.17
C VAL A 106 -14.25 -0.84 5.98
N ALA A 107 -12.92 -0.70 5.90
CA ALA A 107 -12.26 0.09 4.85
C ALA A 107 -12.46 -0.50 3.45
N MET A 108 -12.44 -1.84 3.33
CA MET A 108 -12.63 -2.52 2.03
C MET A 108 -14.08 -2.46 1.57
N ASN A 109 -15.05 -2.61 2.46
CA ASN A 109 -16.46 -2.49 2.12
C ASN A 109 -16.83 -1.06 1.71
N ASP A 110 -16.14 -0.07 2.23
CA ASP A 110 -16.32 1.35 1.93
C ASP A 110 -15.48 1.82 0.73
N LEU A 111 -14.75 0.88 0.10
CA LEU A 111 -13.88 1.13 -1.06
C LEU A 111 -12.85 2.25 -0.84
N GLY A 112 -12.28 2.33 0.36
CA GLY A 112 -11.23 3.31 0.71
C GLY A 112 -10.01 3.23 -0.21
N ILE A 113 -9.68 2.01 -0.66
CA ILE A 113 -8.73 1.70 -1.74
C ILE A 113 -9.26 0.53 -2.56
N ILE A 114 -8.70 0.33 -3.74
CA ILE A 114 -8.99 -0.82 -4.60
C ILE A 114 -7.74 -1.69 -4.67
N PRO A 115 -7.66 -2.79 -3.89
CA PRO A 115 -6.54 -3.73 -3.97
C PRO A 115 -6.53 -4.40 -5.35
N LEU A 116 -5.37 -4.49 -5.98
CA LEU A 116 -5.25 -5.06 -7.31
C LEU A 116 -4.62 -6.46 -7.28
N TYR A 117 -3.42 -6.56 -6.71
CA TYR A 117 -2.67 -7.81 -6.64
C TYR A 117 -1.52 -7.70 -5.64
N HIS A 118 -1.00 -8.83 -5.21
CA HIS A 118 0.30 -8.92 -4.54
C HIS A 118 1.39 -9.02 -5.61
N GLN A 119 2.39 -8.15 -5.50
CA GLN A 119 3.52 -8.16 -6.41
C GLN A 119 4.43 -9.35 -6.08
N GLU A 120 4.79 -10.12 -7.11
CA GLU A 120 5.83 -11.12 -7.00
C GLU A 120 7.18 -10.49 -7.34
N SER A 121 8.16 -10.71 -6.47
CA SER A 121 9.53 -10.27 -6.69
C SER A 121 10.32 -11.41 -7.36
N VAL A 122 11.00 -11.08 -8.46
CA VAL A 122 11.77 -12.05 -9.25
C VAL A 122 13.23 -11.62 -9.29
N TRP A 123 14.11 -12.54 -8.97
CA TRP A 123 15.55 -12.34 -9.07
C TRP A 123 16.16 -13.28 -10.10
N ALA A 124 17.16 -12.81 -10.81
CA ALA A 124 17.96 -13.60 -11.72
C ALA A 124 19.42 -13.45 -11.35
N THR A 125 20.14 -14.57 -11.27
CA THR A 125 21.58 -14.60 -11.02
C THR A 125 22.33 -15.20 -12.19
N ARG A 126 23.61 -14.84 -12.32
CA ARG A 126 24.52 -15.50 -13.26
C ARG A 126 24.72 -16.95 -12.82
N LYS A 127 24.92 -17.87 -13.78
CA LYS A 127 25.28 -19.26 -13.52
C LYS A 127 26.51 -19.33 -12.60
N GLY A 128 26.43 -20.15 -11.56
CA GLY A 128 27.45 -20.26 -10.52
C GLY A 128 27.34 -19.24 -9.39
N VAL A 129 26.28 -18.41 -9.38
CA VAL A 129 25.97 -17.52 -8.27
C VAL A 129 24.63 -17.91 -7.67
N VAL A 130 24.59 -18.11 -6.37
CA VAL A 130 23.37 -18.41 -5.61
C VAL A 130 22.97 -17.21 -4.77
N TYR A 131 21.70 -16.90 -4.80
CA TYR A 131 21.06 -15.88 -3.97
C TYR A 131 19.74 -16.42 -3.43
N VAL A 132 19.49 -16.26 -2.14
CA VAL A 132 18.21 -16.60 -1.51
C VAL A 132 17.41 -15.31 -1.33
N PRO A 133 16.28 -15.16 -2.05
CA PRO A 133 15.45 -13.96 -1.95
C PRO A 133 14.92 -13.75 -0.54
N ARG A 134 14.85 -12.49 -0.14
CA ARG A 134 14.32 -12.06 1.16
C ARG A 134 12.88 -11.62 1.05
N ALA A 135 12.11 -11.85 2.11
CA ALA A 135 10.71 -11.39 2.20
C ALA A 135 10.59 -9.85 2.27
N ASP A 136 11.64 -9.15 2.74
CA ASP A 136 11.71 -7.69 2.78
C ASP A 136 12.15 -7.03 1.46
N GLU A 137 12.30 -7.83 0.40
CA GLU A 137 12.69 -7.42 -0.96
C GLU A 137 14.07 -6.73 -1.06
N ARG A 138 14.84 -6.67 0.02
CA ARG A 138 16.19 -6.10 0.01
C ARG A 138 17.16 -7.08 -0.63
N THR A 139 18.03 -6.57 -1.48
CA THR A 139 19.08 -7.33 -2.14
C THR A 139 20.42 -6.83 -1.62
N ASN A 140 21.07 -7.64 -0.78
CA ASN A 140 22.34 -7.28 -0.16
C ASN A 140 23.49 -8.06 -0.81
N ALA A 141 24.62 -7.40 -1.09
CA ALA A 141 25.76 -8.00 -1.77
C ALA A 141 26.36 -9.21 -1.02
N PHE A 142 26.32 -9.20 0.32
CA PHE A 142 26.88 -10.26 1.16
C PHE A 142 26.02 -11.55 1.18
N GLU A 143 24.82 -11.53 0.61
CA GLU A 143 23.93 -12.69 0.51
C GLU A 143 24.18 -13.54 -0.74
N PHE A 144 24.97 -13.03 -1.67
CA PHE A 144 25.38 -13.79 -2.84
C PHE A 144 26.53 -14.73 -2.52
N ARG A 145 26.44 -15.97 -3.00
CA ARG A 145 27.46 -17.00 -2.82
C ARG A 145 27.86 -17.58 -4.16
N LEU A 146 29.12 -17.89 -4.31
CA LEU A 146 29.62 -18.69 -5.44
C LEU A 146 29.36 -20.17 -5.15
N GLN A 147 28.93 -20.90 -6.17
CA GLN A 147 28.68 -22.33 -6.14
C GLN A 147 29.83 -23.09 -6.79
#